data_78694905d17ed7ee8ec09448baf248cb
#
_entry.id   78694905d17ed7ee8ec09448baf248cb
#
_cell.length_a   1.000
_cell.length_b   1.000
_cell.length_c   1.000
_cell.angle_alpha   90.00
_cell.angle_beta   90.00
_cell.angle_gamma   90.00
#
_symmetry.space_group_name_H-M   'P 1'
#
loop_
_entity.id
_entity.type
_entity.pdbx_description
1 polymer ?
#
loop_
_entity_poly.entity_id
_entity_poly.type
_entity_poly.pdbx_seq_one_letter_code
_entity_poly.pdbx_strand_id
1 'polypeptide(L)'
;MNVDHIHNLDQRLSDESDPLKSMAGANSLAMALWVPSERISMHLIDVPSAPERKWSALIPWMLEDRVLQPVETMHFVINRHSGNNQLQVIAVSHEDMQQWQQVAHNAGVAVNLMVPDFLALPYESGRITVGWRNGLLLVR
;
A
#
# COMPACT_ATOMS: atom_id res chain seq x y z
N MET A 1 -2.61 -9.70 25.15
CA MET A 1 -2.03 -9.27 23.89
C MET A 1 -0.61 -9.81 23.84
N ASN A 2 -0.37 -10.91 23.11
CA ASN A 2 0.96 -11.47 22.98
C ASN A 2 1.67 -10.75 21.82
N VAL A 3 2.70 -9.99 22.13
CA VAL A 3 3.60 -9.38 21.15
C VAL A 3 4.75 -10.39 20.97
N ASP A 4 4.53 -11.39 20.13
CA ASP A 4 5.46 -12.52 20.05
C ASP A 4 6.69 -12.23 19.17
N HIS A 5 6.64 -11.24 18.26
CA HIS A 5 7.78 -10.93 17.38
C HIS A 5 7.82 -9.45 16.98
N ILE A 6 8.94 -8.80 17.27
CA ILE A 6 9.30 -7.49 16.71
C ILE A 6 10.22 -7.73 15.52
N HIS A 7 9.82 -7.30 14.33
CA HIS A 7 10.63 -7.43 13.11
C HIS A 7 11.32 -6.12 12.77
N ASN A 8 12.62 -6.19 12.49
CA ASN A 8 13.36 -5.06 11.94
C ASN A 8 13.18 -5.06 10.41
N LEU A 9 12.33 -4.17 9.92
CA LEU A 9 12.02 -4.04 8.50
C LEU A 9 13.19 -3.53 7.66
N ASP A 10 14.09 -2.75 8.26
CA ASP A 10 15.27 -2.24 7.53
C ASP A 10 16.16 -3.38 7.07
N GLN A 11 16.32 -4.43 7.90
CA GLN A 11 17.04 -5.65 7.52
C GLN A 11 16.28 -6.49 6.50
N ARG A 12 14.95 -6.58 6.63
CA ARG A 12 14.12 -7.40 5.76
C ARG A 12 13.98 -6.82 4.36
N LEU A 13 13.88 -5.51 4.24
CA LEU A 13 13.82 -4.82 2.94
C LEU A 13 15.13 -4.95 2.14
N SER A 14 16.25 -5.25 2.81
CA SER A 14 17.54 -5.52 2.19
C SER A 14 17.79 -7.01 1.86
N ASP A 15 16.93 -7.92 2.34
CA ASP A 15 17.10 -9.36 2.13
C ASP A 15 16.69 -9.77 0.71
N GLU A 16 17.58 -10.51 0.00
CA GLU A 16 17.34 -11.01 -1.35
C GLU A 16 16.34 -12.16 -1.45
N SER A 17 15.95 -12.76 -0.34
CA SER A 17 15.06 -13.92 -0.28
C SER A 17 13.55 -13.60 -0.20
N ASP A 18 13.13 -12.34 -0.39
CA ASP A 18 11.74 -11.91 -0.28
C ASP A 18 10.83 -12.59 -1.33
N PRO A 19 9.70 -13.20 -0.91
CA PRO A 19 8.73 -13.84 -1.81
C PRO A 19 8.17 -12.91 -2.90
N LEU A 20 8.18 -11.59 -2.72
CA LEU A 20 7.74 -10.64 -3.75
C LEU A 20 8.68 -10.62 -4.97
N LYS A 21 9.97 -10.98 -4.80
CA LYS A 21 10.89 -11.16 -5.94
C LYS A 21 10.58 -12.43 -6.75
N SER A 22 9.99 -13.45 -6.12
CA SER A 22 9.58 -14.70 -6.76
C SER A 22 8.33 -14.54 -7.66
N MET A 23 7.54 -13.50 -7.47
CA MET A 23 6.35 -13.22 -8.28
C MET A 23 6.65 -12.44 -9.57
N ALA A 24 7.86 -11.92 -9.72
CA ALA A 24 8.33 -11.32 -10.97
C ALA A 24 8.68 -12.46 -11.94
N GLY A 25 7.76 -12.75 -12.85
CA GLY A 25 7.98 -13.73 -13.92
C GLY A 25 9.25 -13.43 -14.72
N ALA A 26 9.90 -14.45 -15.20
CA ALA A 26 11.29 -14.56 -15.65
C ALA A 26 11.78 -13.61 -16.78
N ASN A 27 11.04 -12.57 -17.19
CA ASN A 27 11.44 -11.70 -18.31
C ASN A 27 11.30 -10.18 -18.08
N SER A 28 10.93 -9.73 -16.88
CA SER A 28 11.02 -8.32 -16.48
C SER A 28 11.26 -8.31 -14.99
N LEU A 29 12.39 -7.82 -14.53
CA LEU A 29 12.62 -7.51 -13.13
C LEU A 29 11.63 -6.42 -12.72
N ALA A 30 10.44 -6.82 -12.30
CA ALA A 30 9.47 -5.92 -11.73
C ALA A 30 10.00 -5.49 -10.37
N MET A 31 10.52 -4.26 -10.28
CA MET A 31 10.99 -3.72 -9.01
C MET A 31 9.82 -3.09 -8.27
N ALA A 32 9.56 -3.60 -7.07
CA ALA A 32 8.62 -3.00 -6.14
C ALA A 32 9.34 -1.95 -5.29
N LEU A 33 8.77 -0.76 -5.23
CA LEU A 33 9.20 0.29 -4.31
C LEU A 33 8.35 0.22 -3.05
N TRP A 34 8.97 -0.01 -1.91
CA TRP A 34 8.32 0.11 -0.62
C TRP A 34 8.09 1.59 -0.29
N VAL A 35 6.83 1.96 -0.09
CA VAL A 35 6.45 3.35 0.18
C VAL A 35 5.97 3.52 1.61
N PRO A 36 6.23 4.69 2.23
CA PRO A 36 5.89 4.96 3.62
C PRO A 36 4.39 4.86 3.89
N SER A 37 3.98 3.96 4.77
CA SER A 37 2.56 3.75 5.12
C SER A 37 1.93 4.94 5.81
N GLU A 38 2.71 5.77 6.51
CA GLU A 38 2.25 7.00 7.17
C GLU A 38 1.80 8.09 6.19
N ARG A 39 2.10 7.92 4.89
CA ARG A 39 1.67 8.83 3.81
C ARG A 39 0.46 8.29 3.05
N ILE A 40 -0.07 7.17 3.48
CA ILE A 40 -1.15 6.43 2.82
C ILE A 40 -2.33 6.33 3.78
N SER A 41 -3.54 6.55 3.30
CA SER A 41 -4.75 6.25 4.06
C SER A 41 -5.50 5.07 3.47
N MET A 42 -6.06 4.24 4.35
CA MET A 42 -6.87 3.08 3.97
C MET A 42 -8.28 3.24 4.49
N HIS A 43 -9.25 3.00 3.61
CA HIS A 43 -10.66 3.15 3.90
C HIS A 43 -11.41 1.87 3.54
N LEU A 44 -12.37 1.51 4.37
CA LEU A 44 -13.40 0.51 4.05
C LEU A 44 -14.68 1.26 3.74
N ILE A 45 -15.25 1.00 2.58
CA ILE A 45 -16.52 1.59 2.13
C ILE A 45 -17.44 0.49 1.61
N ASP A 46 -18.73 0.72 1.67
CA ASP A 46 -19.69 -0.16 1.05
C ASP A 46 -19.60 -0.08 -0.48
N VAL A 47 -19.84 -1.21 -1.14
CA VAL A 47 -19.85 -1.25 -2.60
C VAL A 47 -20.89 -0.27 -3.14
N PRO A 48 -20.51 0.68 -4.02
CA PRO A 48 -21.45 1.60 -4.61
C PRO A 48 -22.56 0.89 -5.39
N SER A 49 -23.79 1.40 -5.29
CA SER A 49 -24.93 0.93 -6.08
C SER A 49 -24.82 1.35 -7.55
N ALA A 50 -23.67 1.08 -8.17
CA ALA A 50 -23.35 1.44 -9.53
C ALA A 50 -22.48 0.34 -10.17
N PRO A 51 -22.51 0.21 -11.51
CA PRO A 51 -21.62 -0.72 -12.21
C PRO A 51 -20.14 -0.45 -11.90
N GLU A 52 -19.35 -1.50 -11.75
CA GLU A 52 -17.92 -1.44 -11.35
C GLU A 52 -17.09 -0.46 -12.21
N ARG A 53 -17.38 -0.38 -13.51
CA ARG A 53 -16.74 0.56 -14.44
C ARG A 53 -16.88 2.05 -14.03
N LYS A 54 -17.83 2.37 -13.14
CA LYS A 54 -18.05 3.74 -12.64
C LYS A 54 -17.40 4.00 -11.28
N TRP A 55 -16.87 2.98 -10.62
CA TRP A 55 -16.34 3.13 -9.26
C TRP A 55 -15.17 4.07 -9.17
N SER A 56 -14.26 4.04 -10.15
CA SER A 56 -13.11 4.95 -10.18
C SER A 56 -13.50 6.43 -10.19
N ALA A 57 -14.67 6.74 -10.76
CA ALA A 57 -15.18 8.09 -10.78
C ALA A 57 -16.02 8.45 -9.53
N LEU A 58 -16.64 7.47 -8.89
CA LEU A 58 -17.54 7.70 -7.74
C LEU A 58 -16.82 7.66 -6.40
N ILE A 59 -15.89 6.73 -6.23
CA ILE A 59 -15.24 6.46 -4.95
C ILE A 59 -14.47 7.66 -4.40
N PRO A 60 -13.73 8.46 -5.20
CA PRO A 60 -13.09 9.67 -4.70
C PRO A 60 -14.07 10.59 -3.97
N TRP A 61 -15.22 10.86 -4.57
CA TRP A 61 -16.26 11.71 -3.96
C TRP A 61 -16.90 11.10 -2.71
N MET A 62 -17.01 9.77 -2.64
CA MET A 62 -17.49 9.09 -1.42
C MET A 62 -16.50 9.20 -0.26
N LEU A 63 -15.25 9.55 -0.54
CA LEU A 63 -14.18 9.69 0.45
C LEU A 63 -13.81 11.16 0.72
N GLU A 64 -14.47 12.14 0.08
CA GLU A 64 -14.14 13.55 0.20
C GLU A 64 -14.06 14.01 1.67
N ASP A 65 -15.01 13.61 2.50
CA ASP A 65 -15.04 13.95 3.93
C ASP A 65 -14.07 13.12 4.80
N ARG A 66 -13.37 12.14 4.21
CA ARG A 66 -12.49 11.21 4.93
C ARG A 66 -11.03 11.37 4.60
N VAL A 67 -10.69 12.13 3.56
CA VAL A 67 -9.33 12.45 3.17
C VAL A 67 -9.00 13.89 3.55
N LEU A 68 -7.72 14.16 3.81
CA LEU A 68 -7.27 15.48 4.27
C LEU A 68 -7.02 16.47 3.13
N GLN A 69 -6.94 15.97 1.90
CA GLN A 69 -6.63 16.77 0.71
C GLN A 69 -7.78 16.68 -0.30
N PRO A 70 -7.91 17.65 -1.21
CA PRO A 70 -8.89 17.58 -2.28
C PRO A 70 -8.75 16.29 -3.09
N VAL A 71 -9.87 15.61 -3.35
CA VAL A 71 -9.88 14.29 -4.01
C VAL A 71 -9.23 14.31 -5.39
N GLU A 72 -9.24 15.45 -6.06
CA GLU A 72 -8.60 15.65 -7.38
C GLU A 72 -7.07 15.60 -7.32
N THR A 73 -6.48 15.82 -6.12
CA THR A 73 -5.03 15.75 -5.91
C THR A 73 -4.57 14.38 -5.44
N MET A 74 -5.48 13.43 -5.34
CA MET A 74 -5.21 12.11 -4.78
C MET A 74 -5.35 10.99 -5.82
N HIS A 75 -4.55 9.97 -5.65
CA HIS A 75 -4.64 8.70 -6.36
C HIS A 75 -5.36 7.68 -5.47
N PHE A 76 -6.30 6.93 -6.06
CA PHE A 76 -7.08 5.92 -5.36
C PHE A 76 -6.87 4.54 -6.00
N VAL A 77 -6.54 3.57 -5.17
CA VAL A 77 -6.47 2.16 -5.56
C VAL A 77 -7.62 1.42 -4.89
N ILE A 78 -8.42 0.74 -5.69
CA ILE A 78 -9.63 0.06 -5.26
C ILE A 78 -9.37 -1.44 -5.26
N ASN A 79 -9.56 -2.08 -4.12
CA ASN A 79 -9.46 -3.52 -3.97
C ASN A 79 -10.78 -4.08 -3.41
N ARG A 80 -11.34 -5.11 -4.07
CA ARG A 80 -12.54 -5.78 -3.59
C ARG A 80 -12.17 -6.73 -2.45
N HIS A 81 -12.78 -6.54 -1.30
CA HIS A 81 -12.61 -7.45 -0.17
C HIS A 81 -13.47 -8.71 -0.38
N SER A 82 -12.80 -9.87 -0.45
CA SER A 82 -13.52 -11.15 -0.64
C SER A 82 -14.37 -11.47 0.60
N GLY A 83 -15.66 -11.67 0.39
CA GLY A 83 -16.60 -12.13 1.41
C GLY A 83 -17.49 -11.08 2.07
N ASN A 84 -17.20 -9.79 1.91
CA ASN A 84 -18.04 -8.69 2.38
C ASN A 84 -18.48 -7.79 1.22
N ASN A 85 -19.65 -7.17 1.34
CA ASN A 85 -20.10 -6.15 0.37
C ASN A 85 -19.35 -4.83 0.57
N GLN A 86 -18.02 -4.92 0.75
CA GLN A 86 -17.15 -3.79 1.04
C GLN A 86 -15.97 -3.74 0.08
N LEU A 87 -15.48 -2.53 -0.16
CA LEU A 87 -14.27 -2.24 -0.89
C LEU A 87 -13.22 -1.67 0.06
N GLN A 88 -12.01 -2.15 -0.06
CA GLN A 88 -10.85 -1.49 0.51
C GLN A 88 -10.33 -0.48 -0.50
N VAL A 89 -10.21 0.77 -0.09
CA VAL A 89 -9.65 1.84 -0.90
C VAL A 89 -8.40 2.37 -0.23
N ILE A 90 -7.32 2.41 -1.00
CA ILE A 90 -6.06 3.04 -0.59
C ILE A 90 -6.00 4.39 -1.28
N ALA A 91 -5.74 5.45 -0.51
CA ALA A 91 -5.60 6.80 -1.03
C ALA A 91 -4.22 7.37 -0.68
N VAL A 92 -3.60 8.02 -1.66
CA VAL A 92 -2.28 8.64 -1.56
C VAL A 92 -2.24 9.90 -2.42
N SER A 93 -1.48 10.93 -2.02
CA SER A 93 -1.37 12.15 -2.81
C SER A 93 -0.59 11.91 -4.11
N HIS A 94 -0.96 12.62 -5.18
CA HIS A 94 -0.18 12.63 -6.42
C HIS A 94 1.23 13.17 -6.18
N GLU A 95 1.38 14.12 -5.26
CA GLU A 95 2.68 14.70 -4.88
C GLU A 95 3.61 13.63 -4.29
N ASP A 96 3.13 12.84 -3.33
CA ASP A 96 3.94 11.76 -2.74
C ASP A 96 4.32 10.72 -3.79
N MET A 97 3.39 10.32 -4.65
CA MET A 97 3.68 9.38 -5.74
C MET A 97 4.76 9.91 -6.69
N GLN A 98 4.66 11.18 -7.09
CA GLN A 98 5.66 11.82 -7.95
C GLN A 98 7.02 11.90 -7.28
N GLN A 99 7.06 12.26 -6.00
CA GLN A 99 8.29 12.30 -5.22
C GLN A 99 8.98 10.92 -5.17
N TRP A 100 8.23 9.87 -4.90
CA TRP A 100 8.77 8.51 -4.84
C TRP A 100 9.27 8.03 -6.21
N GLN A 101 8.53 8.33 -7.28
CA GLN A 101 8.96 8.05 -8.66
C GLN A 101 10.26 8.78 -9.00
N GLN A 102 10.38 10.05 -8.59
CA GLN A 102 11.58 10.84 -8.85
C GLN A 102 12.80 10.28 -8.11
N VAL A 103 12.63 9.86 -6.84
CA VAL A 103 13.71 9.23 -6.06
C VAL A 103 14.17 7.94 -6.75
N ALA A 104 13.27 7.10 -7.19
CA ALA A 104 13.59 5.87 -7.90
C ALA A 104 14.29 6.16 -9.24
N HIS A 105 13.79 7.13 -9.99
CA HIS A 105 14.39 7.55 -11.27
C HIS A 105 15.83 8.05 -11.08
N ASN A 106 16.05 8.90 -10.07
CA ASN A 106 17.39 9.43 -9.77
C ASN A 106 18.37 8.32 -9.34
N ALA A 107 17.86 7.25 -8.74
CA ALA A 107 18.64 6.05 -8.42
C ALA A 107 18.84 5.11 -9.61
N GLY A 108 18.32 5.43 -10.79
CA GLY A 108 18.40 4.59 -11.98
C GLY A 108 17.53 3.33 -11.93
N VAL A 109 16.50 3.33 -11.06
CA VAL A 109 15.63 2.18 -10.83
C VAL A 109 14.30 2.35 -11.54
N ALA A 110 13.95 1.38 -12.40
CA ALA A 110 12.63 1.32 -13.03
C ALA A 110 11.63 0.66 -12.05
N VAL A 111 10.71 1.45 -11.51
CA VAL A 111 9.68 0.97 -10.58
C VAL A 111 8.40 0.67 -11.33
N ASN A 112 7.89 -0.54 -11.19
CA ASN A 112 6.66 -1.00 -11.80
C ASN A 112 5.51 -1.11 -10.79
N LEU A 113 5.83 -1.17 -9.50
CA LEU A 113 4.86 -1.35 -8.42
C LEU A 113 5.29 -0.53 -7.19
N MET A 114 4.35 0.15 -6.57
CA MET A 114 4.51 0.76 -5.25
C MET A 114 3.71 -0.01 -4.22
N VAL A 115 4.33 -0.37 -3.11
CA VAL A 115 3.74 -1.22 -2.07
C VAL A 115 3.92 -0.56 -0.72
N PRO A 116 2.83 -0.38 0.06
CA PRO A 116 2.94 0.08 1.45
C PRO A 116 3.87 -0.81 2.27
N ASP A 117 4.79 -0.22 3.00
CA ASP A 117 5.85 -0.94 3.73
C ASP A 117 5.31 -1.84 4.87
N PHE A 118 4.14 -1.54 5.47
CA PHE A 118 3.53 -2.43 6.44
C PHE A 118 3.18 -3.81 5.84
N LEU A 119 3.02 -3.90 4.51
CA LEU A 119 2.76 -5.18 3.83
C LEU A 119 3.99 -6.09 3.78
N ALA A 120 5.20 -5.56 4.07
CA ALA A 120 6.39 -6.37 4.25
C ALA A 120 6.35 -7.19 5.55
N LEU A 121 5.50 -6.82 6.51
CA LEU A 121 5.29 -7.59 7.72
C LEU A 121 4.58 -8.92 7.40
N PRO A 122 4.98 -10.05 8.04
CA PRO A 122 4.26 -11.31 7.92
C PRO A 122 2.78 -11.16 8.27
N TYR A 123 1.92 -11.79 7.51
CA TYR A 123 0.51 -11.88 7.83
C TYR A 123 0.20 -13.25 8.44
N GLU A 124 -0.37 -13.25 9.65
CA GLU A 124 -0.90 -14.43 10.32
C GLU A 124 -2.33 -14.16 10.77
N SER A 125 -3.27 -15.01 10.36
CA SER A 125 -4.67 -14.84 10.75
C SER A 125 -4.85 -14.90 12.27
N GLY A 126 -5.56 -13.93 12.83
CA GLY A 126 -5.81 -13.83 14.28
C GLY A 126 -4.64 -13.30 15.11
N ARG A 127 -3.56 -12.84 14.48
CA ARG A 127 -2.41 -12.22 15.14
C ARG A 127 -2.15 -10.82 14.61
N ILE A 128 -1.58 -9.98 15.45
CA ILE A 128 -1.07 -8.67 15.08
C ILE A 128 0.45 -8.78 14.95
N THR A 129 0.96 -8.51 13.76
CA THR A 129 2.40 -8.45 13.52
C THR A 129 2.87 -7.00 13.64
N VAL A 130 3.95 -6.79 14.37
CA VAL A 130 4.53 -5.48 14.63
C VAL A 130 5.95 -5.44 14.10
N GLY A 131 6.30 -4.38 13.40
CA GLY A 131 7.63 -4.13 12.88
C GLY A 131 8.11 -2.72 13.19
N TRP A 132 9.42 -2.52 13.16
CA TRP A 132 10.04 -1.23 13.42
C TRP A 132 10.81 -0.76 12.19
N ARG A 133 10.58 0.50 11.76
CA ARG A 133 11.29 1.13 10.65
C ARG A 133 11.57 2.60 10.98
N ASN A 134 12.85 2.98 10.98
CA ASN A 134 13.27 4.38 11.15
C ASN A 134 12.57 5.12 12.31
N GLY A 135 12.40 4.48 13.46
CA GLY A 135 11.72 5.06 14.61
C GLY A 135 10.19 4.99 14.57
N LEU A 136 9.60 4.41 13.51
CA LEU A 136 8.15 4.21 13.36
C LEU A 136 7.78 2.76 13.62
N LEU A 137 6.66 2.56 14.31
CA LEU A 137 6.05 1.27 14.56
C LEU A 137 5.04 0.99 13.45
N LEU A 138 5.27 -0.08 12.69
CA LEU A 138 4.34 -0.57 11.68
C LEU A 138 3.54 -1.73 12.24
N VAL A 139 2.26 -1.83 11.89
CA VAL A 139 1.34 -2.85 12.40
C VAL A 139 0.57 -3.46 11.23
N ARG A 140 0.46 -4.79 11.23
CA ARG A 140 -0.33 -5.54 10.26
C ARG A 140 -1.17 -6.62 10.93
#